data_65b343c2341a0872e653fe4fb65120f4
#
_entry.id   65b343c2341a0872e653fe4fb65120f4
#
_cell.length_a   1.000
_cell.length_b   1.000
_cell.length_c   1.000
_cell.angle_alpha   90.00
_cell.angle_beta   90.00
_cell.angle_gamma   90.00
#
_symmetry.space_group_name_H-M   'P 1'
#
loop_
_entity.id
_entity.type
_entity.pdbx_description
1 polymer ?
#
loop_
_entity_poly.entity_id
_entity_poly.type
_entity_poly.pdbx_seq_one_letter_code
_entity_poly.pdbx_strand_id
1 'polypeptide(L)'
;MITIGNPIFDSVFKFFLADDTAARILLSALIKKKVTKLETRKNEFMQKGDNGEISVMRIDFGAHILAQDANGNDVDQVIIIELQKAWVNYEVPRFRRYLGQNYIASENIFHDAKDDRDYGLPIIAVYILNHRVGNLTEPVTYLNRKYLDYDGNELTKGVPDKFGESLSHDCIIVQVPLLSDKIRNRAEKILQVFNQKFSVKKKGFKMQFDDALTEGDSDMQKIVNRLSMVFTDDYTTELMIAENEEYQEHLEHLAAKEQLAEQKEQLAAQMKKNAEQHAILMAKEQELAQQKKQLDEKDKQIAETDALLSASIKMLASVGIPHEQIAHKLNISEEKVEALMAS
;
A
#
# COMPACT_ATOMS: atom_id res chain seq x y z
N MET A 1 -2.66 8.96 -33.62
CA MET A 1 -2.43 9.06 -32.13
C MET A 1 -3.50 9.94 -31.52
N ILE A 2 -4.23 9.43 -30.55
CA ILE A 2 -5.40 10.06 -29.94
C ILE A 2 -4.97 10.72 -28.63
N THR A 3 -5.44 11.97 -28.40
CA THR A 3 -5.19 12.70 -27.15
C THR A 3 -6.51 12.92 -26.42
N ILE A 4 -6.57 12.57 -25.14
CA ILE A 4 -7.74 12.76 -24.27
C ILE A 4 -7.37 13.49 -22.99
N GLY A 5 -8.35 14.08 -22.33
CA GLY A 5 -8.23 14.51 -20.93
C GLY A 5 -8.08 13.31 -20.02
N ASN A 6 -7.27 13.43 -18.97
CA ASN A 6 -7.01 12.35 -18.03
C ASN A 6 -8.17 12.19 -17.04
N PRO A 7 -8.95 11.11 -17.08
CA PRO A 7 -10.13 10.95 -16.22
C PRO A 7 -9.80 10.62 -14.75
N ILE A 8 -8.52 10.59 -14.36
CA ILE A 8 -8.18 10.59 -12.92
C ILE A 8 -8.51 11.94 -12.26
N PHE A 9 -8.57 13.05 -13.02
CA PHE A 9 -8.95 14.35 -12.51
C PHE A 9 -10.46 14.46 -12.36
N ASP A 10 -10.94 15.09 -11.29
CA ASP A 10 -12.37 15.13 -10.95
C ASP A 10 -13.18 15.91 -11.97
N SER A 11 -12.65 17.02 -12.48
CA SER A 11 -13.25 17.82 -13.52
C SER A 11 -13.47 17.00 -14.82
N VAL A 12 -12.45 16.27 -15.26
CA VAL A 12 -12.51 15.42 -16.44
C VAL A 12 -13.47 14.26 -16.25
N PHE A 13 -13.46 13.64 -15.08
CA PHE A 13 -14.35 12.52 -14.78
C PHE A 13 -15.82 12.95 -14.71
N LYS A 14 -16.12 14.11 -14.13
CA LYS A 14 -17.46 14.72 -14.17
C LYS A 14 -17.92 15.02 -15.59
N PHE A 15 -17.04 15.68 -16.35
CA PHE A 15 -17.30 15.96 -17.77
C PHE A 15 -17.60 14.67 -18.56
N PHE A 16 -16.83 13.62 -18.31
CA PHE A 16 -17.01 12.31 -18.94
C PHE A 16 -18.36 11.68 -18.56
N LEU A 17 -18.70 11.64 -17.28
CA LEU A 17 -19.94 11.02 -16.80
C LEU A 17 -21.21 11.86 -17.02
N ALA A 18 -21.08 13.13 -17.36
CA ALA A 18 -22.21 13.96 -17.79
C ALA A 18 -22.77 13.54 -19.17
N ASP A 19 -22.00 12.75 -19.95
CA ASP A 19 -22.51 12.10 -21.17
C ASP A 19 -23.14 10.74 -20.82
N ASP A 20 -24.48 10.63 -20.97
CA ASP A 20 -25.21 9.40 -20.65
C ASP A 20 -24.69 8.17 -21.41
N THR A 21 -24.27 8.34 -22.64
CA THR A 21 -23.74 7.23 -23.46
C THR A 21 -22.41 6.75 -22.92
N ALA A 22 -21.48 7.65 -22.61
CA ALA A 22 -20.17 7.32 -22.09
C ALA A 22 -20.28 6.68 -20.70
N ALA A 23 -21.13 7.24 -19.83
CA ALA A 23 -21.39 6.69 -18.50
C ALA A 23 -22.00 5.27 -18.57
N ARG A 24 -23.00 5.04 -19.42
CA ARG A 24 -23.59 3.70 -19.63
C ARG A 24 -22.57 2.68 -20.14
N ILE A 25 -21.69 3.07 -21.05
CA ILE A 25 -20.65 2.16 -21.56
C ILE A 25 -19.70 1.76 -20.43
N LEU A 26 -19.19 2.72 -19.67
CA LEU A 26 -18.30 2.45 -18.53
C LEU A 26 -18.98 1.53 -17.51
N LEU A 27 -20.16 1.92 -17.04
CA LEU A 27 -20.88 1.18 -16.00
C LEU A 27 -21.28 -0.22 -16.49
N SER A 28 -21.77 -0.36 -17.75
CA SER A 28 -22.09 -1.68 -18.32
C SER A 28 -20.89 -2.60 -18.35
N ALA A 29 -19.71 -2.08 -18.69
CA ALA A 29 -18.48 -2.88 -18.73
C ALA A 29 -18.05 -3.32 -17.32
N LEU A 30 -18.18 -2.45 -16.30
CA LEU A 30 -17.81 -2.74 -14.92
C LEU A 30 -18.77 -3.73 -14.29
N ILE A 31 -20.09 -3.49 -14.36
CA ILE A 31 -21.09 -4.36 -13.72
C ILE A 31 -21.38 -5.64 -14.52
N LYS A 32 -20.83 -5.75 -15.75
CA LYS A 32 -21.04 -6.88 -16.69
C LYS A 32 -22.53 -7.12 -17.01
N LYS A 33 -23.32 -6.07 -16.97
CA LYS A 33 -24.74 -6.08 -17.35
C LYS A 33 -25.02 -4.86 -18.24
N LYS A 34 -25.96 -4.97 -19.16
CA LYS A 34 -26.31 -3.86 -20.06
C LYS A 34 -27.11 -2.80 -19.29
N VAL A 35 -26.55 -1.63 -19.13
CA VAL A 35 -27.24 -0.43 -18.62
C VAL A 35 -28.01 0.19 -19.76
N THR A 36 -29.33 0.26 -19.64
CA THR A 36 -30.24 0.77 -20.68
C THR A 36 -30.55 2.25 -20.51
N LYS A 37 -30.64 2.71 -19.25
CA LYS A 37 -30.94 4.09 -18.87
C LYS A 37 -30.19 4.43 -17.58
N LEU A 38 -29.77 5.68 -17.44
CA LEU A 38 -29.24 6.23 -16.20
C LEU A 38 -30.07 7.41 -15.76
N GLU A 39 -30.28 7.50 -14.45
CA GLU A 39 -30.86 8.65 -13.77
C GLU A 39 -29.83 9.13 -12.75
N THR A 40 -29.22 10.30 -13.00
CA THR A 40 -28.30 10.90 -12.04
C THR A 40 -29.11 11.32 -10.80
N ARG A 41 -28.75 10.82 -9.64
CA ARG A 41 -29.36 11.19 -8.37
C ARG A 41 -28.60 12.36 -7.75
N LYS A 42 -29.31 13.20 -6.97
CA LYS A 42 -28.78 14.47 -6.43
C LYS A 42 -27.75 14.22 -5.34
N ASN A 43 -26.55 13.83 -5.63
CA ASN A 43 -25.57 13.69 -4.57
C ASN A 43 -24.15 13.86 -5.10
N GLU A 44 -23.83 15.05 -5.59
CA GLU A 44 -22.44 15.47 -5.73
C GLU A 44 -21.98 16.08 -4.43
N PHE A 45 -21.03 15.45 -3.77
CA PHE A 45 -20.32 16.07 -2.66
C PHE A 45 -18.84 16.18 -3.01
N MET A 46 -18.40 17.42 -3.23
CA MET A 46 -17.00 17.78 -3.08
C MET A 46 -16.82 18.27 -1.65
N GLN A 47 -16.05 17.59 -0.85
CA GLN A 47 -15.51 18.15 0.38
C GLN A 47 -13.99 18.24 0.24
N LYS A 48 -13.46 19.47 0.26
CA LYS A 48 -12.08 19.68 0.67
C LYS A 48 -12.00 19.26 2.14
N GLY A 49 -11.12 18.33 2.47
CA GLY A 49 -10.82 18.03 3.87
C GLY A 49 -10.26 19.27 4.56
N ASP A 50 -10.48 19.39 5.87
CA ASP A 50 -9.97 20.50 6.68
C ASP A 50 -8.44 20.67 6.64
N ASN A 51 -7.72 19.69 6.08
CA ASN A 51 -6.26 19.66 5.97
C ASN A 51 -5.74 19.86 4.54
N GLY A 52 -6.56 20.31 3.60
CA GLY A 52 -6.12 20.50 2.19
C GLY A 52 -5.98 19.20 1.39
N GLU A 53 -6.48 18.08 1.90
CA GLU A 53 -6.43 16.80 1.21
C GLU A 53 -7.40 16.76 0.03
N ILE A 54 -6.94 16.15 -1.07
CA ILE A 54 -7.65 16.03 -2.35
C ILE A 54 -8.90 15.18 -2.18
N SER A 55 -10.04 15.70 -2.63
CA SER A 55 -11.36 15.16 -2.39
C SER A 55 -11.67 13.86 -3.14
N VAL A 56 -12.47 13.01 -2.51
CA VAL A 56 -13.17 11.89 -3.15
C VAL A 56 -14.36 12.43 -3.91
N MET A 57 -14.47 12.05 -5.18
CA MET A 57 -15.68 12.32 -5.94
C MET A 57 -16.67 11.17 -5.78
N ARG A 58 -17.94 11.51 -5.55
CA ARG A 58 -19.05 10.58 -5.50
C ARG A 58 -20.11 10.95 -6.54
N ILE A 59 -20.60 9.98 -7.26
CA ILE A 59 -21.76 10.12 -8.12
C ILE A 59 -22.65 8.89 -7.95
N ASP A 60 -23.92 9.11 -7.62
CA ASP A 60 -24.90 8.06 -7.50
C ASP A 60 -25.80 8.04 -8.75
N PHE A 61 -26.00 6.86 -9.28
CA PHE A 61 -26.88 6.62 -10.42
C PHE A 61 -28.01 5.66 -10.04
N GLY A 62 -29.24 6.01 -10.36
CA GLY A 62 -30.29 5.03 -10.59
C GLY A 62 -30.09 4.43 -11.96
N ALA A 63 -29.70 3.17 -12.04
CA ALA A 63 -29.43 2.50 -13.28
C ALA A 63 -30.51 1.48 -13.59
N HIS A 64 -31.06 1.54 -14.80
CA HIS A 64 -31.88 0.50 -15.34
C HIS A 64 -31.00 -0.53 -16.03
N ILE A 65 -31.08 -1.78 -15.62
CA ILE A 65 -30.31 -2.88 -16.18
C ILE A 65 -31.26 -3.96 -16.70
N LEU A 66 -30.82 -4.65 -17.77
CA LEU A 66 -31.47 -5.88 -18.17
C LEU A 66 -31.00 -7.01 -17.26
N ALA A 67 -31.93 -7.58 -16.48
CA ALA A 67 -31.75 -8.75 -15.66
C ALA A 67 -32.65 -9.88 -16.17
N GLN A 68 -32.39 -11.12 -15.79
CA GLN A 68 -33.28 -12.23 -16.10
C GLN A 68 -34.10 -12.60 -14.88
N ASP A 69 -35.41 -12.79 -15.06
CA ASP A 69 -36.27 -13.33 -14.03
C ASP A 69 -36.04 -14.85 -13.82
N ALA A 70 -36.73 -15.45 -12.87
CA ALA A 70 -36.64 -16.88 -12.58
C ALA A 70 -37.02 -17.80 -13.75
N ASN A 71 -37.68 -17.25 -14.79
CA ASN A 71 -38.09 -17.97 -16.00
C ASN A 71 -37.14 -17.70 -17.19
N GLY A 72 -36.09 -16.88 -16.99
CA GLY A 72 -35.15 -16.51 -18.03
C GLY A 72 -35.60 -15.38 -18.94
N ASN A 73 -36.69 -14.66 -18.61
CA ASN A 73 -37.12 -13.51 -19.39
C ASN A 73 -36.33 -12.26 -19.00
N ASP A 74 -36.03 -11.43 -19.97
CA ASP A 74 -35.40 -10.13 -19.71
C ASP A 74 -36.40 -9.20 -18.99
N VAL A 75 -36.01 -8.72 -17.84
CA VAL A 75 -36.78 -7.76 -17.03
C VAL A 75 -35.94 -6.51 -16.78
N ASP A 76 -36.57 -5.36 -16.78
CA ASP A 76 -35.93 -4.11 -16.39
C ASP A 76 -35.84 -4.08 -14.86
N GLN A 77 -34.65 -3.97 -14.35
CA GLN A 77 -34.37 -3.87 -12.90
C GLN A 77 -33.67 -2.54 -12.62
N VAL A 78 -34.19 -1.80 -11.65
CA VAL A 78 -33.51 -0.59 -11.16
C VAL A 78 -32.55 -0.96 -10.06
N ILE A 79 -31.33 -0.49 -10.16
CA ILE A 79 -30.28 -0.63 -9.16
C ILE A 79 -29.65 0.72 -8.86
N ILE A 80 -29.06 0.85 -7.70
CA ILE A 80 -28.22 2.00 -7.36
C ILE A 80 -26.78 1.65 -7.65
N ILE A 81 -26.10 2.48 -8.44
CA ILE A 81 -24.67 2.42 -8.65
C ILE A 81 -24.05 3.60 -7.90
N GLU A 82 -23.37 3.30 -6.81
CA GLU A 82 -22.57 4.26 -6.08
C GLU A 82 -21.16 4.25 -6.64
N LEU A 83 -20.80 5.31 -7.38
CA LEU A 83 -19.48 5.43 -8.02
C LEU A 83 -18.62 6.40 -7.23
N GLN A 84 -17.52 5.91 -6.73
CA GLN A 84 -16.56 6.69 -5.98
C GLN A 84 -15.17 6.60 -6.62
N LYS A 85 -14.50 7.75 -6.68
CA LYS A 85 -13.12 7.85 -7.13
C LYS A 85 -12.29 8.46 -6.02
N ALA A 86 -11.13 7.87 -5.73
CA ALA A 86 -10.22 8.36 -4.69
C ALA A 86 -8.78 8.42 -5.19
N TRP A 87 -8.06 9.47 -4.79
CA TRP A 87 -6.66 9.70 -5.15
C TRP A 87 -5.69 9.23 -4.05
N VAL A 88 -6.12 9.30 -2.80
CA VAL A 88 -5.30 9.03 -1.61
C VAL A 88 -5.85 7.88 -0.77
N ASN A 89 -4.96 7.25 -0.01
CA ASN A 89 -5.28 6.20 0.95
C ASN A 89 -6.11 6.76 2.13
N TYR A 90 -6.96 5.91 2.73
CA TYR A 90 -7.71 6.10 3.97
C TYR A 90 -9.15 6.65 3.84
N GLU A 91 -9.80 6.34 2.74
CA GLU A 91 -11.17 6.79 2.46
C GLU A 91 -12.28 5.83 2.95
N VAL A 92 -11.96 4.68 3.53
CA VAL A 92 -12.95 3.67 3.93
C VAL A 92 -14.07 4.21 4.82
N PRO A 93 -13.81 5.05 5.87
CA PRO A 93 -14.89 5.62 6.66
C PRO A 93 -15.84 6.51 5.86
N ARG A 94 -15.31 7.21 4.86
CA ARG A 94 -16.08 8.06 3.95
C ARG A 94 -16.93 7.23 3.00
N PHE A 95 -16.34 6.19 2.37
CA PHE A 95 -17.07 5.24 1.53
C PHE A 95 -18.24 4.60 2.30
N ARG A 96 -18.01 4.16 3.53
CA ARG A 96 -19.07 3.61 4.39
C ARG A 96 -20.17 4.63 4.71
N ARG A 97 -19.82 5.89 4.92
CA ARG A 97 -20.80 6.95 5.20
C ARG A 97 -21.72 7.16 4.00
N TYR A 98 -21.17 7.22 2.80
CA TYR A 98 -21.93 7.42 1.57
C TYR A 98 -22.82 6.22 1.27
N LEU A 99 -22.29 5.02 1.39
CA LEU A 99 -23.07 3.80 1.27
C LEU A 99 -24.23 3.77 2.28
N GLY A 100 -23.96 4.17 3.54
CA GLY A 100 -25.00 4.31 4.56
C GLY A 100 -26.09 5.32 4.19
N GLN A 101 -25.72 6.43 3.53
CA GLN A 101 -26.70 7.40 3.03
C GLN A 101 -27.60 6.80 1.94
N ASN A 102 -27.06 5.97 1.04
CA ASN A 102 -27.86 5.27 0.04
C ASN A 102 -28.83 4.26 0.66
N TYR A 103 -28.43 3.58 1.73
CA TYR A 103 -29.30 2.66 2.44
C TYR A 103 -30.49 3.33 3.11
N ILE A 104 -30.34 4.56 3.61
CA ILE A 104 -31.39 5.29 4.34
C ILE A 104 -32.17 6.27 3.45
N ALA A 105 -31.75 6.48 2.20
CA ALA A 105 -32.40 7.42 1.29
C ALA A 105 -33.80 6.93 0.89
N SER A 106 -34.82 7.74 1.14
CA SER A 106 -36.24 7.40 0.84
C SER A 106 -36.47 7.16 -0.67
N GLU A 107 -35.75 7.86 -1.53
CA GLU A 107 -35.80 7.68 -2.98
C GLU A 107 -35.24 6.34 -3.46
N ASN A 108 -34.53 5.62 -2.60
CA ASN A 108 -33.98 4.28 -2.87
C ASN A 108 -34.87 3.17 -2.30
N ILE A 109 -36.04 3.49 -1.78
CA ILE A 109 -37.05 2.56 -1.27
C ILE A 109 -38.17 2.48 -2.29
N PHE A 110 -38.65 1.27 -2.59
CA PHE A 110 -39.79 1.03 -3.44
C PHE A 110 -40.82 0.15 -2.72
N HIS A 111 -42.10 0.44 -2.96
CA HIS A 111 -43.20 -0.36 -2.47
C HIS A 111 -43.49 -1.51 -3.44
N ASP A 112 -43.48 -2.75 -2.98
CA ASP A 112 -43.90 -3.90 -3.78
C ASP A 112 -45.36 -4.26 -3.52
N ALA A 113 -46.22 -3.96 -4.51
CA ALA A 113 -47.65 -4.20 -4.42
C ALA A 113 -48.03 -5.70 -4.38
N LYS A 114 -47.12 -6.63 -4.61
CA LYS A 114 -47.40 -8.07 -4.58
C LYS A 114 -47.47 -8.62 -3.17
N ASP A 115 -46.61 -8.14 -2.32
CA ASP A 115 -46.51 -8.58 -0.91
C ASP A 115 -46.76 -7.46 0.10
N ASP A 116 -47.15 -6.27 -0.41
CA ASP A 116 -47.51 -5.09 0.40
C ASP A 116 -46.40 -4.65 1.38
N ARG A 117 -45.16 -4.59 0.86
CA ARG A 117 -43.96 -4.28 1.66
C ARG A 117 -43.03 -3.30 0.92
N ASP A 118 -42.31 -2.57 1.75
CA ASP A 118 -41.23 -1.68 1.27
C ASP A 118 -39.88 -2.41 1.26
N TYR A 119 -39.15 -2.25 0.17
CA TYR A 119 -37.81 -2.79 -0.04
C TYR A 119 -36.85 -1.72 -0.52
N GLY A 120 -35.56 -1.87 -0.17
CA GLY A 120 -34.52 -1.04 -0.75
C GLY A 120 -34.13 -1.52 -2.16
N LEU A 121 -33.78 -0.57 -3.01
CA LEU A 121 -33.19 -0.90 -4.32
C LEU A 121 -31.82 -1.59 -4.11
N PRO A 122 -31.49 -2.63 -4.89
CA PRO A 122 -30.18 -3.25 -4.86
C PRO A 122 -29.05 -2.24 -5.13
N ILE A 123 -27.97 -2.32 -4.38
CA ILE A 123 -26.84 -1.41 -4.49
C ILE A 123 -25.62 -2.15 -5.04
N ILE A 124 -24.90 -1.52 -5.99
CA ILE A 124 -23.58 -1.93 -6.45
C ILE A 124 -22.63 -0.75 -6.18
N ALA A 125 -21.67 -0.95 -5.28
CA ALA A 125 -20.64 0.05 -4.99
C ALA A 125 -19.47 -0.13 -5.96
N VAL A 126 -19.06 0.92 -6.67
CA VAL A 126 -17.94 0.94 -7.59
C VAL A 126 -16.89 1.91 -7.11
N TYR A 127 -15.69 1.41 -6.82
CA TYR A 127 -14.56 2.20 -6.35
C TYR A 127 -13.47 2.24 -7.44
N ILE A 128 -13.15 3.44 -7.95
CA ILE A 128 -12.03 3.66 -8.86
C ILE A 128 -10.91 4.34 -8.06
N LEU A 129 -9.86 3.59 -7.77
CA LEU A 129 -8.83 3.98 -6.82
C LEU A 129 -7.50 4.21 -7.52
N ASN A 130 -6.91 5.40 -7.34
CA ASN A 130 -5.58 5.70 -7.87
C ASN A 130 -4.43 5.21 -6.94
N HIS A 131 -4.73 4.27 -6.07
CA HIS A 131 -3.78 3.61 -5.17
C HIS A 131 -4.11 2.11 -5.06
N ARG A 132 -3.17 1.35 -4.51
CA ARG A 132 -3.35 -0.08 -4.22
C ARG A 132 -4.09 -0.28 -2.91
N VAL A 133 -4.91 -1.33 -2.85
CA VAL A 133 -5.71 -1.67 -1.67
C VAL A 133 -5.23 -3.00 -1.08
N GLY A 134 -4.70 -2.94 0.13
CA GLY A 134 -4.27 -4.13 0.88
C GLY A 134 -3.36 -5.04 0.04
N ASN A 135 -3.69 -6.33 0.01
CA ASN A 135 -2.93 -7.35 -0.71
C ASN A 135 -3.60 -7.78 -2.04
N LEU A 136 -4.57 -6.99 -2.54
CA LEU A 136 -5.24 -7.30 -3.81
C LEU A 136 -4.27 -7.10 -4.98
N THR A 137 -4.13 -8.11 -5.82
CA THR A 137 -3.17 -8.13 -6.94
C THR A 137 -3.80 -7.88 -8.30
N GLU A 138 -5.14 -7.99 -8.41
CA GLU A 138 -5.84 -7.79 -9.67
C GLU A 138 -6.25 -6.33 -9.87
N PRO A 139 -6.21 -5.81 -11.11
CA PRO A 139 -6.64 -4.46 -11.43
C PRO A 139 -8.13 -4.22 -11.18
N VAL A 140 -8.95 -5.26 -11.32
CA VAL A 140 -10.38 -5.21 -11.03
C VAL A 140 -10.77 -6.41 -10.18
N THR A 141 -11.30 -6.13 -8.99
CA THR A 141 -11.76 -7.15 -8.04
C THR A 141 -13.27 -6.99 -7.83
N TYR A 142 -13.98 -8.10 -7.92
CA TYR A 142 -15.42 -8.18 -7.67
C TYR A 142 -15.65 -8.84 -6.31
N LEU A 143 -16.41 -8.19 -5.44
CA LEU A 143 -16.93 -8.78 -4.21
C LEU A 143 -18.41 -8.99 -4.40
N ASN A 144 -18.78 -10.23 -4.62
CA ASN A 144 -20.17 -10.61 -4.94
C ASN A 144 -20.79 -11.36 -3.75
N ARG A 145 -22.04 -11.06 -3.49
CA ARG A 145 -22.86 -11.81 -2.54
C ARG A 145 -23.17 -13.19 -3.07
N LYS A 146 -23.38 -14.12 -2.13
CA LYS A 146 -23.91 -15.45 -2.42
C LYS A 146 -24.98 -15.81 -1.40
N TYR A 147 -26.04 -16.43 -1.87
CA TYR A 147 -27.05 -17.02 -1.02
C TYR A 147 -26.67 -18.47 -0.78
N LEU A 148 -26.43 -18.82 0.48
CA LEU A 148 -26.00 -20.17 0.87
C LEU A 148 -27.04 -20.77 1.81
N ASP A 149 -27.21 -22.10 1.73
CA ASP A 149 -27.94 -22.86 2.72
C ASP A 149 -27.12 -23.01 4.02
N TYR A 150 -27.73 -23.73 4.99
CA TYR A 150 -27.09 -23.97 6.29
C TYR A 150 -25.77 -24.73 6.17
N ASP A 151 -25.62 -25.59 5.16
CA ASP A 151 -24.43 -26.42 4.92
C ASP A 151 -23.39 -25.70 4.04
N GLY A 152 -23.66 -24.45 3.60
CA GLY A 152 -22.77 -23.64 2.76
C GLY A 152 -22.92 -23.88 1.26
N ASN A 153 -23.93 -24.60 0.81
CA ASN A 153 -24.21 -24.81 -0.62
C ASN A 153 -24.96 -23.62 -1.20
N GLU A 154 -24.67 -23.27 -2.45
CA GLU A 154 -25.29 -22.14 -3.14
C GLU A 154 -26.76 -22.44 -3.47
N LEU A 155 -27.65 -21.53 -3.05
CA LEU A 155 -29.07 -21.63 -3.33
C LEU A 155 -29.35 -21.28 -4.79
N THR A 156 -30.21 -22.06 -5.44
CA THR A 156 -30.64 -21.87 -6.84
C THR A 156 -32.11 -21.51 -6.99
N LYS A 157 -32.87 -21.58 -5.87
CA LYS A 157 -34.32 -21.26 -5.85
C LYS A 157 -34.60 -20.18 -4.84
N GLY A 158 -35.55 -19.29 -5.17
CA GLY A 158 -35.93 -18.19 -4.28
C GLY A 158 -34.89 -17.07 -4.18
N VAL A 159 -33.89 -17.08 -5.05
CA VAL A 159 -32.80 -16.07 -5.08
C VAL A 159 -32.68 -15.48 -6.50
N PRO A 160 -32.31 -14.17 -6.61
CA PRO A 160 -32.13 -13.22 -5.51
C PRO A 160 -33.43 -12.92 -4.78
N ASP A 161 -33.35 -12.69 -3.48
CA ASP A 161 -34.49 -12.33 -2.64
C ASP A 161 -34.48 -10.84 -2.29
N LYS A 162 -35.65 -10.17 -2.36
CA LYS A 162 -35.76 -8.73 -2.17
C LYS A 162 -35.28 -8.25 -0.81
N PHE A 163 -35.55 -9.02 0.25
CA PHE A 163 -35.10 -8.67 1.60
C PHE A 163 -33.56 -8.71 1.67
N GLY A 164 -32.95 -9.79 1.17
CA GLY A 164 -31.49 -9.92 1.11
C GLY A 164 -30.84 -8.84 0.25
N GLU A 165 -31.41 -8.54 -0.91
CA GLU A 165 -30.94 -7.46 -1.80
C GLU A 165 -31.02 -6.08 -1.15
N SER A 166 -32.04 -5.81 -0.33
CA SER A 166 -32.23 -4.54 0.37
C SER A 166 -31.18 -4.28 1.45
N LEU A 167 -30.62 -5.33 2.06
CA LEU A 167 -29.75 -5.22 3.24
C LEU A 167 -28.25 -5.44 2.92
N SER A 168 -27.93 -5.76 1.69
CA SER A 168 -26.56 -6.08 1.29
C SER A 168 -26.24 -5.51 -0.10
N HIS A 169 -24.96 -5.44 -0.45
CA HIS A 169 -24.51 -4.89 -1.73
C HIS A 169 -23.34 -5.66 -2.30
N ASP A 170 -23.19 -5.59 -3.62
CA ASP A 170 -21.99 -6.01 -4.32
C ASP A 170 -21.02 -4.85 -4.44
N CYS A 171 -19.73 -5.17 -4.62
CA CYS A 171 -18.70 -4.17 -4.71
C CYS A 171 -17.73 -4.48 -5.86
N ILE A 172 -17.31 -3.45 -6.59
CA ILE A 172 -16.32 -3.51 -7.64
C ILE A 172 -15.18 -2.57 -7.28
N ILE A 173 -13.98 -3.10 -7.16
CA ILE A 173 -12.78 -2.31 -6.84
C ILE A 173 -11.89 -2.29 -8.08
N VAL A 174 -11.63 -1.09 -8.61
CA VAL A 174 -10.69 -0.84 -9.71
C VAL A 174 -9.45 -0.19 -9.13
N GLN A 175 -8.30 -0.84 -9.28
CA GLN A 175 -7.00 -0.33 -8.86
C GLN A 175 -6.25 0.20 -10.09
N VAL A 176 -6.32 1.50 -10.35
CA VAL A 176 -5.69 2.15 -11.50
C VAL A 176 -4.19 1.83 -11.64
N PRO A 177 -3.38 1.82 -10.56
CA PRO A 177 -1.96 1.49 -10.66
C PRO A 177 -1.64 0.07 -11.12
N LEU A 178 -2.63 -0.83 -11.10
CA LEU A 178 -2.48 -2.22 -11.56
C LEU A 178 -2.97 -2.44 -13.01
N LEU A 179 -3.56 -1.42 -13.63
CA LEU A 179 -3.95 -1.50 -15.04
C LEU A 179 -2.71 -1.73 -15.91
N SER A 180 -2.82 -2.67 -16.83
CA SER A 180 -1.74 -3.04 -17.73
C SER A 180 -2.15 -2.87 -19.18
N ASP A 181 -1.18 -2.93 -20.10
CA ASP A 181 -1.41 -2.87 -21.53
C ASP A 181 -2.06 -4.15 -22.08
N LYS A 182 -2.11 -5.21 -21.26
CA LYS A 182 -2.75 -6.48 -21.60
C LYS A 182 -4.26 -6.35 -21.37
N ILE A 183 -5.03 -6.45 -22.46
CA ILE A 183 -6.49 -6.38 -22.43
C ILE A 183 -7.03 -7.81 -22.49
N ARG A 184 -7.61 -8.30 -21.41
CA ARG A 184 -8.18 -9.65 -21.29
C ARG A 184 -9.69 -9.70 -21.54
N ASN A 185 -10.36 -8.58 -21.28
CA ASN A 185 -11.83 -8.49 -21.35
C ASN A 185 -12.31 -7.06 -21.62
N ARG A 186 -13.63 -6.93 -21.76
CA ARG A 186 -14.28 -5.64 -22.08
C ARG A 186 -14.03 -4.56 -21.03
N ALA A 187 -14.10 -4.91 -19.76
CA ALA A 187 -13.88 -3.95 -18.68
C ALA A 187 -12.44 -3.39 -18.71
N GLU A 188 -11.44 -4.25 -18.89
CA GLU A 188 -10.05 -3.82 -19.01
C GLU A 188 -9.82 -2.94 -20.25
N LYS A 189 -10.52 -3.22 -21.39
CA LYS A 189 -10.43 -2.38 -22.57
C LYS A 189 -10.97 -0.97 -22.30
N ILE A 190 -12.14 -0.86 -21.70
CA ILE A 190 -12.74 0.44 -21.36
C ILE A 190 -11.88 1.18 -20.33
N LEU A 191 -11.32 0.47 -19.34
CA LEU A 191 -10.48 1.05 -18.30
C LEU A 191 -9.11 1.53 -18.80
N GLN A 192 -8.71 1.25 -20.06
CA GLN A 192 -7.44 1.80 -20.59
C GLN A 192 -7.40 3.33 -20.55
N VAL A 193 -8.54 4.01 -20.64
CA VAL A 193 -8.58 5.47 -20.51
C VAL A 193 -8.15 5.99 -19.15
N PHE A 194 -8.08 5.13 -18.12
CA PHE A 194 -7.56 5.44 -16.78
C PHE A 194 -6.11 5.00 -16.60
N ASN A 195 -5.52 4.24 -17.51
CA ASN A 195 -4.19 3.67 -17.36
C ASN A 195 -3.11 4.74 -17.45
N GLN A 196 -2.53 5.10 -16.30
CA GLN A 196 -1.59 6.21 -16.17
C GLN A 196 -0.26 6.04 -16.90
N LYS A 197 0.02 4.86 -17.45
CA LYS A 197 1.15 4.64 -18.34
C LYS A 197 1.06 5.47 -19.62
N PHE A 198 -0.16 5.83 -20.04
CA PHE A 198 -0.43 6.66 -21.21
C PHE A 198 -0.46 8.16 -20.89
N SER A 199 -0.22 8.54 -19.65
CA SER A 199 -0.12 9.94 -19.23
C SER A 199 1.13 10.61 -19.81
N VAL A 200 0.97 11.83 -20.34
CA VAL A 200 2.05 12.59 -20.94
C VAL A 200 2.94 13.18 -19.84
N LYS A 201 4.22 12.83 -19.84
CA LYS A 201 5.20 13.37 -18.88
C LYS A 201 5.15 14.92 -18.87
N LYS A 202 5.14 15.54 -17.69
CA LYS A 202 5.00 16.99 -17.44
C LYS A 202 3.63 17.59 -17.79
N LYS A 203 2.72 16.85 -18.39
CA LYS A 203 1.34 17.25 -18.68
C LYS A 203 0.40 16.12 -18.31
N GLY A 204 0.44 15.71 -17.03
CA GLY A 204 -0.31 14.60 -16.50
C GLY A 204 -1.82 14.65 -16.76
N PHE A 205 -2.34 15.85 -17.06
CA PHE A 205 -3.71 16.07 -17.46
C PHE A 205 -4.04 15.58 -18.89
N LYS A 206 -3.04 15.19 -19.69
CA LYS A 206 -3.20 14.62 -21.03
C LYS A 206 -2.79 13.16 -21.05
N MET A 207 -3.56 12.36 -21.75
CA MET A 207 -3.22 10.98 -22.07
C MET A 207 -3.16 10.79 -23.59
N GLN A 208 -2.24 9.94 -24.04
CA GLN A 208 -2.05 9.65 -25.47
C GLN A 208 -2.09 8.15 -25.72
N PHE A 209 -2.90 7.77 -26.72
CA PHE A 209 -3.11 6.38 -27.12
C PHE A 209 -2.84 6.19 -28.61
N ASP A 210 -2.53 4.96 -28.96
CA ASP A 210 -2.54 4.53 -30.35
C ASP A 210 -3.99 4.45 -30.88
N ASP A 211 -4.19 4.74 -32.17
CA ASP A 211 -5.49 4.69 -32.83
C ASP A 211 -6.09 3.27 -32.81
N ALA A 212 -5.26 2.24 -32.68
CA ALA A 212 -5.65 0.85 -32.53
C ALA A 212 -6.56 0.59 -31.29
N LEU A 213 -6.53 1.45 -30.27
CA LEU A 213 -7.41 1.32 -29.10
C LEU A 213 -8.90 1.41 -29.47
N THR A 214 -9.23 2.23 -30.47
CA THR A 214 -10.61 2.49 -30.92
C THR A 214 -10.99 1.71 -32.16
N GLU A 215 -10.04 1.07 -32.82
CA GLU A 215 -10.29 0.37 -34.12
C GLU A 215 -11.30 -0.75 -33.92
N GLY A 216 -12.35 -0.72 -34.77
CA GLY A 216 -13.43 -1.71 -34.72
C GLY A 216 -14.33 -1.66 -33.47
N ASP A 217 -14.20 -0.65 -32.61
CA ASP A 217 -14.91 -0.54 -31.32
C ASP A 217 -15.65 0.80 -31.20
N SER A 218 -16.93 0.79 -31.57
CA SER A 218 -17.78 1.99 -31.54
C SER A 218 -17.97 2.59 -30.14
N ASP A 219 -17.96 1.76 -29.11
CA ASP A 219 -18.11 2.24 -27.72
C ASP A 219 -16.83 2.91 -27.24
N MET A 220 -15.69 2.29 -27.52
CA MET A 220 -14.40 2.89 -27.22
C MET A 220 -14.21 4.22 -27.95
N GLN A 221 -14.66 4.28 -29.22
CA GLN A 221 -14.66 5.52 -29.99
C GLN A 221 -15.50 6.63 -29.30
N LYS A 222 -16.69 6.30 -28.81
CA LYS A 222 -17.55 7.26 -28.08
C LYS A 222 -16.88 7.77 -26.80
N ILE A 223 -16.29 6.87 -26.01
CA ILE A 223 -15.55 7.23 -24.79
C ILE A 223 -14.41 8.19 -25.12
N VAL A 224 -13.58 7.82 -26.08
CA VAL A 224 -12.41 8.61 -26.48
C VAL A 224 -12.83 9.97 -27.04
N ASN A 225 -13.85 10.01 -27.88
CA ASN A 225 -14.38 11.26 -28.43
C ASN A 225 -14.87 12.17 -27.29
N ARG A 226 -15.61 11.63 -26.31
CA ARG A 226 -16.10 12.41 -25.18
C ARG A 226 -14.94 12.98 -24.35
N LEU A 227 -13.94 12.18 -24.05
CA LEU A 227 -12.77 12.62 -23.27
C LEU A 227 -11.87 13.60 -24.06
N SER A 228 -11.83 13.53 -25.39
CA SER A 228 -11.12 14.49 -26.23
C SER A 228 -11.79 15.88 -26.24
N MET A 229 -13.11 15.92 -26.12
CA MET A 229 -13.89 17.17 -26.09
C MET A 229 -13.61 18.02 -24.85
N VAL A 230 -13.00 17.47 -23.81
CA VAL A 230 -12.58 18.24 -22.61
C VAL A 230 -11.76 19.48 -23.00
N PHE A 231 -10.91 19.38 -24.01
CA PHE A 231 -10.08 20.49 -24.47
C PHE A 231 -10.83 21.60 -25.23
N THR A 232 -12.10 21.40 -25.52
CA THR A 232 -12.99 22.41 -26.11
C THR A 232 -13.87 23.11 -25.06
N ASP A 233 -13.80 22.65 -23.81
CA ASP A 233 -14.49 23.24 -22.65
C ASP A 233 -13.45 23.98 -21.79
N ASP A 234 -13.38 25.30 -21.94
CA ASP A 234 -12.37 26.12 -21.28
C ASP A 234 -12.42 25.97 -19.74
N TYR A 235 -13.63 25.94 -19.16
CA TYR A 235 -13.80 25.78 -17.72
C TYR A 235 -13.27 24.45 -17.20
N THR A 236 -13.63 23.34 -17.83
CA THR A 236 -13.11 22.01 -17.45
C THR A 236 -11.61 21.93 -17.67
N THR A 237 -11.10 22.56 -18.74
CA THR A 237 -9.65 22.58 -19.02
C THR A 237 -8.87 23.34 -17.94
N GLU A 238 -9.34 24.50 -17.47
CA GLU A 238 -8.73 25.26 -16.39
C GLU A 238 -8.71 24.46 -15.08
N LEU A 239 -9.85 23.85 -14.72
CA LEU A 239 -9.93 23.00 -13.52
C LEU A 239 -8.98 21.81 -13.60
N MET A 240 -8.93 21.13 -14.74
CA MET A 240 -8.03 19.98 -14.96
C MET A 240 -6.56 20.36 -14.80
N ILE A 241 -6.16 21.55 -15.26
CA ILE A 241 -4.79 22.04 -15.11
C ILE A 241 -4.48 22.30 -13.63
N ALA A 242 -5.39 22.97 -12.91
CA ALA A 242 -5.22 23.22 -11.47
C ALA A 242 -5.17 21.92 -10.66
N GLU A 243 -6.05 20.96 -10.93
CA GLU A 243 -6.04 19.63 -10.30
C GLU A 243 -4.73 18.86 -10.59
N ASN A 244 -4.16 19.05 -11.79
CA ASN A 244 -2.88 18.42 -12.12
C ASN A 244 -1.72 19.03 -11.31
N GLU A 245 -1.72 20.32 -11.08
CA GLU A 245 -0.71 20.98 -10.25
C GLU A 245 -0.78 20.46 -8.81
N GLU A 246 -1.96 20.43 -8.20
CA GLU A 246 -2.19 19.85 -6.86
C GLU A 246 -1.75 18.36 -6.80
N TYR A 247 -2.02 17.60 -7.85
CA TYR A 247 -1.62 16.19 -7.92
C TYR A 247 -0.11 16.01 -8.00
N GLN A 248 0.60 16.85 -8.75
CA GLN A 248 2.06 16.80 -8.81
C GLN A 248 2.69 17.16 -7.46
N GLU A 249 2.22 18.19 -6.78
CA GLU A 249 2.65 18.53 -5.42
C GLU A 249 2.43 17.37 -4.45
N HIS A 250 1.27 16.71 -4.53
CA HIS A 250 0.99 15.53 -3.70
C HIS A 250 1.96 14.37 -3.97
N LEU A 251 2.28 14.08 -5.24
CA LEU A 251 3.24 13.05 -5.60
C LEU A 251 4.65 13.36 -5.09
N GLU A 252 5.09 14.61 -5.18
CA GLU A 252 6.37 15.08 -4.64
C GLU A 252 6.43 14.90 -3.12
N HIS A 253 5.35 15.24 -2.42
CA HIS A 253 5.25 15.04 -0.98
C HIS A 253 5.31 13.56 -0.57
N LEU A 254 4.62 12.68 -1.31
CA LEU A 254 4.69 11.23 -1.09
C LEU A 254 6.11 10.69 -1.30
N ALA A 255 6.76 11.08 -2.39
CA ALA A 255 8.13 10.66 -2.67
C ALA A 255 9.12 11.12 -1.59
N ALA A 256 8.98 12.37 -1.11
CA ALA A 256 9.78 12.89 -0.01
C ALA A 256 9.55 12.11 1.31
N LYS A 257 8.30 11.72 1.59
CA LYS A 257 7.95 10.92 2.76
C LYS A 257 8.53 9.51 2.70
N GLU A 258 8.51 8.87 1.54
CA GLU A 258 9.13 7.55 1.33
C GLU A 258 10.65 7.62 1.52
N GLN A 259 11.32 8.61 0.92
CA GLN A 259 12.75 8.81 1.11
C GLN A 259 13.13 9.04 2.58
N LEU A 260 12.32 9.81 3.31
CA LEU A 260 12.54 10.03 4.74
C LEU A 260 12.37 8.74 5.55
N ALA A 261 11.41 7.88 5.19
CA ALA A 261 11.21 6.59 5.84
C ALA A 261 12.41 5.66 5.61
N GLU A 262 12.91 5.56 4.38
CA GLU A 262 14.11 4.79 4.04
C GLU A 262 15.34 5.29 4.78
N GLN A 263 15.55 6.60 4.85
CA GLN A 263 16.67 7.20 5.61
C GLN A 263 16.60 6.87 7.10
N LYS A 264 15.41 6.90 7.70
CA LYS A 264 15.21 6.53 9.10
C LYS A 264 15.52 5.07 9.35
N GLU A 265 15.13 4.17 8.45
CA GLU A 265 15.44 2.74 8.55
C GLU A 265 16.96 2.47 8.45
N GLN A 266 17.63 3.11 7.49
CA GLN A 266 19.08 3.02 7.34
C GLN A 266 19.81 3.54 8.58
N LEU A 267 19.38 4.67 9.13
CA LEU A 267 19.95 5.23 10.35
C LEU A 267 19.76 4.29 11.54
N ALA A 268 18.59 3.72 11.71
CA ALA A 268 18.31 2.76 12.80
C ALA A 268 19.19 1.51 12.68
N ALA A 269 19.37 0.98 11.46
CA ALA A 269 20.28 -0.15 11.21
C ALA A 269 21.74 0.19 11.54
N GLN A 270 22.18 1.40 11.20
CA GLN A 270 23.53 1.87 11.51
C GLN A 270 23.76 2.08 13.02
N MET A 271 22.77 2.63 13.71
CA MET A 271 22.82 2.79 15.18
C MET A 271 22.92 1.42 15.87
N LYS A 272 22.17 0.42 15.41
CA LYS A 272 22.26 -0.94 15.95
C LYS A 272 23.64 -1.54 15.75
N LYS A 273 24.22 -1.42 14.56
CA LYS A 273 25.59 -1.90 14.26
C LYS A 273 26.63 -1.20 15.12
N ASN A 274 26.52 0.10 15.32
CA ASN A 274 27.43 0.86 16.17
C ASN A 274 27.32 0.41 17.65
N ALA A 275 26.10 0.16 18.15
CA ALA A 275 25.89 -0.35 19.49
C ALA A 275 26.52 -1.75 19.69
N GLU A 276 26.39 -2.64 18.72
CA GLU A 276 27.03 -3.96 18.73
C GLU A 276 28.56 -3.84 18.75
N GLN A 277 29.15 -2.96 17.93
CA GLN A 277 30.58 -2.71 17.92
C GLN A 277 31.08 -2.16 19.25
N HIS A 278 30.33 -1.22 19.85
CA HIS A 278 30.66 -0.66 21.14
C HIS A 278 30.65 -1.72 22.24
N ALA A 279 29.67 -2.62 22.24
CA ALA A 279 29.57 -3.72 23.19
C ALA A 279 30.80 -4.67 23.06
N ILE A 280 31.23 -4.97 21.83
CA ILE A 280 32.43 -5.79 21.58
C ILE A 280 33.70 -5.10 22.11
N LEU A 281 33.84 -3.78 21.89
CA LEU A 281 34.97 -3.00 22.38
C LEU A 281 35.03 -3.02 23.90
N MET A 282 33.92 -2.78 24.60
CA MET A 282 33.83 -2.82 26.07
C MET A 282 34.20 -4.20 26.63
N ALA A 283 33.74 -5.28 25.94
CA ALA A 283 34.12 -6.64 26.37
C ALA A 283 35.63 -6.90 26.24
N LYS A 284 36.26 -6.45 25.13
CA LYS A 284 37.72 -6.56 24.95
C LYS A 284 38.51 -5.73 25.96
N GLU A 285 38.06 -4.54 26.25
CA GLU A 285 38.71 -3.71 27.31
C GLU A 285 38.66 -4.37 28.68
N GLN A 286 37.55 -5.00 29.03
CA GLN A 286 37.43 -5.76 30.29
C GLN A 286 38.37 -6.97 30.31
N GLU A 287 38.45 -7.71 29.21
CA GLU A 287 39.38 -8.86 29.08
C GLU A 287 40.84 -8.41 29.22
N LEU A 288 41.20 -7.32 28.55
CA LEU A 288 42.56 -6.76 28.62
C LEU A 288 42.91 -6.28 30.05
N ALA A 289 41.98 -5.67 30.77
CA ALA A 289 42.15 -5.27 32.16
C ALA A 289 42.33 -6.48 33.07
N GLN A 290 41.61 -7.59 32.83
CA GLN A 290 41.80 -8.84 33.58
C GLN A 290 43.19 -9.47 33.33
N GLN A 291 43.58 -9.53 32.06
CA GLN A 291 44.90 -10.06 31.66
C GLN A 291 46.05 -9.25 32.33
N LYS A 292 45.95 -7.94 32.30
CA LYS A 292 46.91 -7.04 32.92
C LYS A 292 47.03 -7.30 34.43
N LYS A 293 45.89 -7.47 35.11
CA LYS A 293 45.87 -7.79 36.54
C LYS A 293 46.50 -9.15 36.84
N GLN A 294 46.26 -10.14 36.02
CA GLN A 294 46.92 -11.47 36.15
C GLN A 294 48.42 -11.41 35.89
N LEU A 295 48.86 -10.57 34.97
CA LEU A 295 50.29 -10.35 34.69
C LEU A 295 50.96 -9.69 35.88
N ASP A 296 50.39 -8.61 36.44
CA ASP A 296 50.88 -7.92 37.62
C ASP A 296 51.01 -8.86 38.84
N GLU A 297 50.05 -9.79 38.97
CA GLU A 297 50.05 -10.76 40.08
C GLU A 297 51.13 -11.83 39.91
N LYS A 298 51.37 -12.30 38.65
CA LYS A 298 52.48 -13.21 38.30
C LYS A 298 53.86 -12.55 38.53
N ASP A 299 54.00 -11.30 38.13
CA ASP A 299 55.23 -10.53 38.30
C ASP A 299 55.57 -10.37 39.80
N LYS A 300 54.58 -10.14 40.65
CA LYS A 300 54.76 -10.14 42.10
C LYS A 300 55.21 -11.50 42.63
N GLN A 301 54.58 -12.60 42.21
CA GLN A 301 54.95 -13.95 42.60
C GLN A 301 56.39 -14.29 42.20
N ILE A 302 56.78 -13.87 40.98
CA ILE A 302 58.17 -14.05 40.49
C ILE A 302 59.13 -13.26 41.37
N ALA A 303 58.85 -12.00 41.67
CA ALA A 303 59.68 -11.16 42.53
C ALA A 303 59.82 -11.74 43.95
N GLU A 304 58.73 -12.22 44.55
CA GLU A 304 58.76 -12.89 45.87
C GLU A 304 59.60 -14.19 45.84
N THR A 305 59.44 -14.98 44.75
CA THR A 305 60.19 -16.23 44.56
C THR A 305 61.68 -15.94 44.40
N ASP A 306 62.04 -14.96 43.57
CA ASP A 306 63.44 -14.56 43.36
C ASP A 306 64.05 -13.97 44.64
N ALA A 307 63.31 -13.24 45.46
CA ALA A 307 63.77 -12.76 46.75
C ALA A 307 64.06 -13.92 47.73
N LEU A 308 63.15 -14.90 47.85
CA LEU A 308 63.36 -16.11 48.65
C LEU A 308 64.56 -16.95 48.14
N LEU A 309 64.68 -17.05 46.85
CA LEU A 309 65.81 -17.75 46.23
C LEU A 309 67.13 -17.05 46.50
N SER A 310 67.20 -15.73 46.39
CA SER A 310 68.36 -14.90 46.72
C SER A 310 68.75 -15.06 48.17
N ALA A 311 67.77 -15.00 49.08
CA ALA A 311 68.05 -15.23 50.51
C ALA A 311 68.62 -16.63 50.81
N SER A 312 68.08 -17.67 50.15
CA SER A 312 68.54 -19.05 50.28
C SER A 312 69.97 -19.24 49.75
N ILE A 313 70.27 -18.64 48.52
CA ILE A 313 71.61 -18.65 47.96
C ILE A 313 72.62 -17.96 48.85
N LYS A 314 72.29 -16.77 49.40
CA LYS A 314 73.13 -16.02 50.29
C LYS A 314 73.41 -16.82 51.60
N MET A 315 72.42 -17.53 52.07
CA MET A 315 72.58 -18.38 53.29
C MET A 315 73.49 -19.58 53.00
N LEU A 316 73.33 -20.28 51.88
CA LEU A 316 74.18 -21.41 51.49
C LEU A 316 75.59 -20.96 51.15
N ALA A 317 75.80 -19.83 50.53
CA ALA A 317 77.15 -19.24 50.35
C ALA A 317 77.85 -18.85 51.62
N SER A 318 77.12 -18.35 52.64
CA SER A 318 77.69 -17.97 53.96
C SER A 318 78.22 -19.18 54.73
N VAL A 319 77.76 -20.40 54.44
CA VAL A 319 78.21 -21.65 55.03
C VAL A 319 79.39 -22.28 54.27
N GLY A 320 79.85 -21.57 53.19
CA GLY A 320 81.01 -21.97 52.41
C GLY A 320 80.81 -22.97 51.31
N ILE A 321 79.51 -23.09 50.82
CA ILE A 321 79.15 -23.95 49.63
C ILE A 321 79.53 -23.23 48.38
N PRO A 322 80.32 -23.82 47.47
CA PRO A 322 80.65 -23.19 46.17
C PRO A 322 79.39 -22.94 45.26
N HIS A 323 79.43 -21.87 44.44
CA HIS A 323 78.35 -21.47 43.60
C HIS A 323 77.87 -22.57 42.66
N GLU A 324 78.81 -23.38 42.10
CA GLU A 324 78.49 -24.53 41.24
C GLU A 324 77.63 -25.59 41.97
N GLN A 325 77.96 -25.88 43.22
CA GLN A 325 77.13 -26.79 44.03
C GLN A 325 75.80 -26.23 44.46
N ILE A 326 75.71 -24.92 44.67
CA ILE A 326 74.44 -24.21 44.94
C ILE A 326 73.53 -24.28 43.66
N ALA A 327 74.12 -24.00 42.51
CA ALA A 327 73.42 -24.09 41.23
C ALA A 327 72.81 -25.47 40.99
N HIS A 328 73.63 -26.52 41.20
CA HIS A 328 73.20 -27.90 41.04
C HIS A 328 72.13 -28.32 42.05
N LYS A 329 72.22 -27.93 43.30
CA LYS A 329 71.24 -28.27 44.36
C LYS A 329 69.88 -27.57 44.16
N LEU A 330 69.87 -26.35 43.65
CA LEU A 330 68.67 -25.56 43.44
C LEU A 330 68.12 -25.73 41.98
N ASN A 331 68.82 -26.53 41.17
CA ASN A 331 68.45 -26.78 39.78
C ASN A 331 68.28 -25.49 38.96
N ILE A 332 69.19 -24.54 39.10
CA ILE A 332 69.28 -23.27 38.40
C ILE A 332 70.68 -23.11 37.76
N SER A 333 70.83 -22.18 36.82
CA SER A 333 72.13 -21.92 36.21
C SER A 333 73.06 -21.17 37.15
N GLU A 334 74.38 -21.35 37.04
CA GLU A 334 75.39 -20.59 37.82
C GLU A 334 75.26 -19.08 37.58
N GLU A 335 74.99 -18.65 36.34
CA GLU A 335 74.69 -17.25 35.98
C GLU A 335 73.53 -16.68 36.82
N LYS A 336 72.46 -17.49 37.05
CA LYS A 336 71.33 -17.06 37.85
C LYS A 336 71.71 -17.00 39.36
N VAL A 337 72.60 -17.87 39.84
CA VAL A 337 73.11 -17.78 41.22
C VAL A 337 73.91 -16.49 41.40
N GLU A 338 74.83 -16.16 40.49
CA GLU A 338 75.62 -14.92 40.55
C GLU A 338 74.73 -13.66 40.48
N ALA A 339 73.76 -13.64 39.56
CA ALA A 339 72.84 -12.53 39.41
C ALA A 339 72.01 -12.27 40.70
N LEU A 340 71.52 -13.35 41.38
CA LEU A 340 70.75 -13.28 42.58
C LEU A 340 71.59 -12.98 43.84
N MET A 341 72.90 -13.24 43.81
CA MET A 341 73.85 -12.82 44.81
C MET A 341 74.19 -11.34 44.74
N ALA A 342 74.19 -10.77 43.54
CA ALA A 342 74.47 -9.36 43.29
C ALA A 342 73.30 -8.42 43.54
N SER A 343 72.09 -8.98 43.61
CA SER A 343 70.86 -8.25 43.88
C SER A 343 70.58 -8.20 45.41
#